data_0959a20415a076a1167e241248dbb3d7
#
_entry.id   0959a20415a076a1167e241248dbb3d7
#
_cell.length_a   1.000
_cell.length_b   1.000
_cell.length_c   1.000
_cell.angle_alpha   90.00
_cell.angle_beta   90.00
_cell.angle_gamma   90.00
#
_symmetry.space_group_name_H-M   'P 1'
#
loop_
_entity.id
_entity.type
_entity.pdbx_description
1 polymer ?
#
loop_
_entity_poly.entity_id
_entity_poly.type
_entity_poly.pdbx_seq_one_letter_code
_entity_poly.pdbx_strand_id
1 'polypeptide(L)'
;MIKKYANRRLYNTATSAYVTLDHLSQMVKDKTDFVVYDAKTGDEITRSVLTQIIFEEESKGGQTLLPIPFLRQLIAFYGDQMQMVVPGFLEQSMKAFASEQERMREQLTATFGKTPMGMIGIEP
;
A
#
# COMPACT_ATOMS: atom_id res chain seq x y z
N MET A 1 -8.29 4.92 -15.42
CA MET A 1 -7.01 5.63 -15.63
C MET A 1 -7.00 6.91 -14.83
N ILE A 2 -5.90 7.18 -14.17
CA ILE A 2 -5.71 8.41 -13.39
C ILE A 2 -4.73 9.30 -14.12
N LYS A 3 -5.02 10.58 -14.21
CA LYS A 3 -4.11 11.56 -14.81
C LYS A 3 -3.61 12.51 -13.74
N LYS A 4 -2.31 12.78 -13.73
CA LYS A 4 -1.71 13.73 -12.80
C LYS A 4 -1.35 15.01 -13.53
N TYR A 5 -1.84 16.13 -13.01
CA TYR A 5 -1.61 17.44 -13.59
C TYR A 5 -0.50 18.19 -12.87
N ALA A 6 -0.06 19.30 -13.46
CA ALA A 6 1.13 20.01 -13.00
C ALA A 6 1.04 20.48 -11.55
N ASN A 7 -0.16 20.77 -11.04
CA ASN A 7 -0.34 21.22 -9.65
C ASN A 7 -0.61 20.07 -8.69
N ARG A 8 -0.16 18.87 -9.03
CA ARG A 8 -0.35 17.66 -8.25
C ARG A 8 -1.79 17.20 -8.14
N ARG A 9 -2.65 17.72 -8.99
CA ARG A 9 -4.05 17.30 -9.00
C ARG A 9 -4.18 15.98 -9.75
N LEU A 10 -4.95 15.07 -9.17
CA LEU A 10 -5.19 13.74 -9.74
C LEU A 10 -6.62 13.67 -10.21
N TYR A 11 -6.80 13.21 -11.43
CA TYR A 11 -8.12 13.13 -12.05
C TYR A 11 -8.43 11.71 -12.48
N ASN A 12 -9.56 11.18 -12.00
CA ASN A 12 -9.97 9.82 -12.37
C ASN A 12 -10.89 9.90 -13.59
N THR A 13 -10.39 9.43 -14.74
CA THR A 13 -11.15 9.50 -15.98
C THR A 13 -12.38 8.60 -15.97
N ALA A 14 -12.35 7.52 -15.17
CA ALA A 14 -13.49 6.60 -15.12
C ALA A 14 -14.70 7.22 -14.41
N THR A 15 -14.45 8.04 -13.40
CA THR A 15 -15.52 8.69 -12.64
C THR A 15 -15.69 10.17 -12.98
N SER A 16 -14.79 10.70 -13.82
CA SER A 16 -14.79 12.11 -14.21
C SER A 16 -14.72 13.04 -13.00
N ALA A 17 -13.88 12.69 -12.03
CA ALA A 17 -13.77 13.45 -10.80
C ALA A 17 -12.32 13.52 -10.34
N TYR A 18 -11.98 14.61 -9.65
CA TYR A 18 -10.68 14.72 -9.01
C TYR A 18 -10.63 13.82 -7.79
N VAL A 19 -9.44 13.24 -7.53
CA VAL A 19 -9.25 12.35 -6.41
C VAL A 19 -8.00 12.76 -5.64
N THR A 20 -7.91 12.31 -4.40
CA THR A 20 -6.74 12.55 -3.55
C THR A 20 -5.91 11.28 -3.46
N LEU A 21 -4.71 11.40 -2.87
CA LEU A 21 -3.90 10.21 -2.60
C LEU A 21 -4.64 9.25 -1.66
N ASP A 22 -5.41 9.77 -0.71
CA ASP A 22 -6.21 8.93 0.17
C ASP A 22 -7.24 8.13 -0.61
N HIS A 23 -7.87 8.74 -1.61
CA HIS A 23 -8.81 8.03 -2.47
C HIS A 23 -8.11 6.91 -3.23
N LEU A 24 -6.92 7.18 -3.76
CA LEU A 24 -6.16 6.15 -4.48
C LEU A 24 -5.72 5.04 -3.54
N SER A 25 -5.32 5.39 -2.33
CA SER A 25 -4.97 4.40 -1.31
C SER A 25 -6.14 3.46 -1.05
N GLN A 26 -7.34 4.02 -0.92
CA GLN A 26 -8.53 3.21 -0.68
C GLN A 26 -8.83 2.31 -1.88
N MET A 27 -8.63 2.82 -3.09
CA MET A 27 -8.82 2.01 -4.30
C MET A 27 -7.90 0.80 -4.30
N VAL A 28 -6.63 0.97 -3.89
CA VAL A 28 -5.71 -0.15 -3.80
C VAL A 28 -6.21 -1.16 -2.77
N LYS A 29 -6.66 -0.70 -1.62
CA LYS A 29 -7.18 -1.56 -0.56
C LYS A 29 -8.42 -2.32 -1.01
N ASP A 30 -9.22 -1.71 -1.86
CA ASP A 30 -10.43 -2.33 -2.42
C ASP A 30 -10.12 -3.20 -3.63
N LYS A 31 -8.85 -3.38 -3.95
CA LYS A 31 -8.37 -4.19 -5.08
C LYS A 31 -8.85 -3.67 -6.43
N THR A 32 -9.04 -2.35 -6.51
CA THR A 32 -9.37 -1.69 -7.77
C THR A 32 -8.08 -1.35 -8.49
N ASP A 33 -7.92 -1.86 -9.70
CA ASP A 33 -6.73 -1.57 -10.49
C ASP A 33 -6.81 -0.19 -11.10
N PHE A 34 -5.68 0.47 -11.17
CA PHE A 34 -5.56 1.73 -11.88
C PHE A 34 -4.13 1.95 -12.33
N VAL A 35 -3.97 2.81 -13.31
CA VAL A 35 -2.66 3.28 -13.74
C VAL A 35 -2.70 4.79 -13.71
N VAL A 36 -1.53 5.39 -13.48
CA VAL A 36 -1.42 6.85 -13.39
C VAL A 36 -0.49 7.34 -14.49
N TYR A 37 -0.95 8.34 -15.23
CA TYR A 37 -0.15 8.97 -16.26
C TYR A 37 0.02 10.45 -15.97
N ASP A 38 1.21 10.96 -16.30
CA ASP A 38 1.43 12.41 -16.25
C ASP A 38 0.68 13.02 -17.41
N ALA A 39 -0.23 13.94 -17.12
CA ALA A 39 -1.09 14.53 -18.15
C ALA A 39 -0.31 15.36 -19.15
N LYS A 40 0.85 15.91 -18.76
CA LYS A 40 1.65 16.78 -19.61
C LYS A 40 2.57 15.96 -20.51
N THR A 41 3.24 14.95 -19.97
CA THR A 41 4.26 14.20 -20.71
C THR A 41 3.75 12.90 -21.30
N GLY A 42 2.64 12.37 -20.76
CA GLY A 42 2.12 11.09 -21.17
C GLY A 42 2.85 9.90 -20.54
N ASP A 43 3.84 10.15 -19.70
CA ASP A 43 4.59 9.08 -19.05
C ASP A 43 3.76 8.38 -18.01
N GLU A 44 3.95 7.06 -17.89
CA GLU A 44 3.31 6.31 -16.82
C GLU A 44 4.09 6.52 -15.53
N ILE A 45 3.42 6.98 -14.49
CA ILE A 45 4.03 7.30 -13.21
C ILE A 45 3.36 6.55 -12.06
N THR A 46 2.76 5.41 -12.35
CA THR A 46 2.06 4.60 -11.34
C THR A 46 2.97 4.26 -10.16
N ARG A 47 4.20 3.82 -10.45
CA ARG A 47 5.13 3.43 -9.40
C ARG A 47 5.44 4.59 -8.45
N SER A 48 5.70 5.76 -9.02
CA SER A 48 6.00 6.96 -8.25
C SER A 48 4.84 7.32 -7.33
N VAL A 49 3.63 7.24 -7.85
CA VAL A 49 2.43 7.58 -7.06
C VAL A 49 2.20 6.56 -5.95
N LEU A 50 2.36 5.27 -6.24
CA LEU A 50 2.21 4.24 -5.22
C LEU A 50 3.24 4.42 -4.10
N THR A 51 4.47 4.75 -4.45
CA THR A 51 5.51 5.01 -3.46
C THR A 51 5.14 6.21 -2.60
N GLN A 52 4.58 7.24 -3.20
CA GLN A 52 4.14 8.43 -2.47
C GLN A 52 3.00 8.11 -1.52
N ILE A 53 2.08 7.23 -1.92
CA ILE A 53 1.01 6.80 -1.04
C ILE A 53 1.59 6.12 0.20
N ILE A 54 2.58 5.25 0.02
CA ILE A 54 3.23 4.58 1.15
C ILE A 54 3.89 5.61 2.07
N PHE A 55 4.59 6.57 1.49
CA PHE A 55 5.22 7.65 2.27
C PHE A 55 4.20 8.38 3.11
N GLU A 56 3.06 8.74 2.51
CA GLU A 56 2.02 9.47 3.22
C GLU A 56 1.42 8.63 4.35
N GLU A 57 1.16 7.35 4.10
CA GLU A 57 0.61 6.47 5.12
C GLU A 57 1.57 6.30 6.29
N GLU A 58 2.87 6.15 5.99
CA GLU A 58 3.88 6.00 7.04
C GLU A 58 4.07 7.28 7.84
N SER A 59 3.79 8.43 7.23
CA SER A 59 3.98 9.73 7.86
C SER A 59 2.81 10.18 8.73
N LYS A 60 1.71 9.45 8.71
CA LYS A 60 0.50 9.88 9.44
C LYS A 60 0.60 9.74 10.95
N GLY A 61 1.63 9.09 11.44
CA GLY A 61 1.86 9.01 12.86
C GLY A 61 1.03 7.99 13.62
N GLY A 62 0.35 7.11 12.91
CA GLY A 62 -0.36 5.99 13.53
C GLY A 62 0.51 4.76 13.55
N GLN A 63 -0.09 3.60 13.34
CA GLN A 63 0.66 2.37 13.20
C GLN A 63 1.34 2.34 11.85
N THR A 64 2.63 2.08 11.86
CA THR A 64 3.42 2.00 10.63
C THR A 64 3.67 0.53 10.29
N LEU A 65 3.91 0.28 9.00
CA LEU A 65 4.21 -1.08 8.54
C LEU A 65 5.70 -1.32 8.38
N LEU A 66 6.48 -0.25 8.19
CA LEU A 66 7.87 -0.36 7.81
C LEU A 66 8.78 0.06 8.95
N PRO A 67 9.36 -0.91 9.68
CA PRO A 67 10.29 -0.58 10.76
C PRO A 67 11.52 0.15 10.24
N ILE A 68 12.09 0.99 11.08
CA ILE A 68 13.29 1.75 10.70
C ILE A 68 14.42 0.83 10.23
N PRO A 69 14.74 -0.27 10.94
CA PRO A 69 15.80 -1.16 10.47
C PRO A 69 15.54 -1.72 9.07
N PHE A 70 14.26 -2.02 8.78
CA PHE A 70 13.89 -2.51 7.46
C PHE A 70 14.13 -1.44 6.39
N LEU A 71 13.75 -0.20 6.68
CA LEU A 71 13.95 0.90 5.74
C LEU A 71 15.44 1.10 5.46
N ARG A 72 16.26 1.05 6.49
CA ARG A 72 17.71 1.19 6.32
C ARG A 72 18.28 0.08 5.46
N GLN A 73 17.82 -1.14 5.70
CA GLN A 73 18.30 -2.29 4.93
C GLN A 73 17.88 -2.18 3.47
N LEU A 74 16.66 -1.74 3.25
CA LEU A 74 16.16 -1.55 1.89
C LEU A 74 16.99 -0.52 1.13
N ILE A 75 17.31 0.58 1.79
CA ILE A 75 18.14 1.62 1.19
C ILE A 75 19.53 1.06 0.84
N ALA A 76 20.07 0.22 1.72
CA ALA A 76 21.40 -0.34 1.52
C ALA A 76 21.51 -1.23 0.28
N PHE A 77 20.36 -1.77 -0.19
CA PHE A 77 20.37 -2.60 -1.38
C PHE A 77 20.48 -1.80 -2.67
N TYR A 78 20.17 -0.52 -2.65
CA TYR A 78 20.27 0.29 -3.86
C TYR A 78 21.72 0.48 -4.23
N GLY A 79 22.04 0.25 -5.51
CA GLY A 79 23.41 0.32 -6.00
C GLY A 79 24.22 -0.92 -5.74
N ASP A 80 23.69 -1.89 -5.02
CA ASP A 80 24.34 -3.16 -4.76
C ASP A 80 23.86 -4.21 -5.76
N GLN A 81 24.64 -5.28 -5.91
CA GLN A 81 24.24 -6.38 -6.79
C GLN A 81 22.88 -6.97 -6.38
N MET A 82 22.58 -6.90 -5.09
CA MET A 82 21.32 -7.42 -4.57
C MET A 82 20.10 -6.68 -5.12
N GLN A 83 20.31 -5.49 -5.68
CA GLN A 83 19.22 -4.72 -6.27
C GLN A 83 18.49 -5.51 -7.36
N MET A 84 19.18 -6.43 -8.02
CA MET A 84 18.58 -7.26 -9.06
C MET A 84 17.77 -8.42 -8.49
N VAL A 85 18.11 -8.85 -7.28
CA VAL A 85 17.49 -10.05 -6.67
C VAL A 85 16.34 -9.69 -5.74
N VAL A 86 16.47 -8.59 -5.01
CA VAL A 86 15.51 -8.20 -3.98
C VAL A 86 14.07 -8.06 -4.50
N PRO A 87 13.83 -7.42 -5.67
CA PRO A 87 12.44 -7.29 -6.14
C PRO A 87 11.72 -8.62 -6.28
N GLY A 88 12.39 -9.64 -6.80
CA GLY A 88 11.78 -10.96 -6.93
C GLY A 88 11.48 -11.59 -5.59
N PHE A 89 12.41 -11.44 -4.65
CA PHE A 89 12.20 -11.96 -3.30
C PHE A 89 11.04 -11.24 -2.60
N LEU A 90 10.96 -9.93 -2.75
CA LEU A 90 9.89 -9.16 -2.12
C LEU A 90 8.53 -9.56 -2.69
N GLU A 91 8.46 -9.74 -4.00
CA GLU A 91 7.21 -10.16 -4.63
C GLU A 91 6.78 -11.54 -4.16
N GLN A 92 7.71 -12.48 -4.11
CA GLN A 92 7.44 -13.82 -3.61
C GLN A 92 6.98 -13.80 -2.16
N SER A 93 7.70 -13.05 -1.32
CA SER A 93 7.37 -12.96 0.10
C SER A 93 5.99 -12.34 0.31
N MET A 94 5.66 -11.33 -0.46
CA MET A 94 4.37 -10.68 -0.32
C MET A 94 3.23 -11.60 -0.76
N LYS A 95 3.44 -12.36 -1.84
CA LYS A 95 2.44 -13.33 -2.28
C LYS A 95 2.22 -14.40 -1.22
N ALA A 96 3.29 -14.90 -0.62
CA ALA A 96 3.18 -15.89 0.44
C ALA A 96 2.43 -15.33 1.63
N PHE A 97 2.75 -14.11 2.03
CA PHE A 97 2.07 -13.46 3.13
C PHE A 97 0.59 -13.26 2.83
N ALA A 98 0.27 -12.81 1.61
CA ALA A 98 -1.11 -12.56 1.22
C ALA A 98 -1.93 -13.85 1.22
N SER A 99 -1.33 -14.97 0.82
CA SER A 99 -2.06 -16.24 0.83
C SER A 99 -2.31 -16.75 2.24
N GLU A 100 -1.51 -16.33 3.21
CA GLU A 100 -1.71 -16.70 4.61
C GLU A 100 -2.61 -15.70 5.34
N GLN A 101 -2.92 -14.60 4.70
CA GLN A 101 -3.65 -13.50 5.33
C GLN A 101 -5.03 -13.93 5.82
N GLU A 102 -5.75 -14.70 5.00
CA GLU A 102 -7.07 -15.17 5.37
C GLU A 102 -7.01 -16.06 6.62
N ARG A 103 -6.03 -16.95 6.65
CA ARG A 103 -5.87 -17.85 7.79
C ARG A 103 -5.53 -17.05 9.05
N MET A 104 -4.67 -16.05 8.93
CA MET A 104 -4.33 -15.21 10.07
C MET A 104 -5.54 -14.45 10.58
N ARG A 105 -6.37 -13.94 9.67
CA ARG A 105 -7.59 -13.26 10.05
C ARG A 105 -8.57 -14.18 10.75
N GLU A 106 -8.69 -15.41 10.26
CA GLU A 106 -9.56 -16.38 10.89
C GLU A 106 -9.11 -16.70 12.32
N GLN A 107 -7.79 -16.83 12.51
CA GLN A 107 -7.25 -17.08 13.84
C GLN A 107 -7.51 -15.91 14.77
N LEU A 108 -7.33 -14.69 14.29
CA LEU A 108 -7.60 -13.51 15.10
C LEU A 108 -9.09 -13.42 15.46
N THR A 109 -9.95 -13.69 14.50
CA THR A 109 -11.38 -13.67 14.73
C THR A 109 -11.79 -14.75 15.73
N ALA A 110 -11.20 -15.95 15.58
CA ALA A 110 -11.51 -17.05 16.50
C ALA A 110 -11.03 -16.74 17.92
N THR A 111 -9.88 -16.06 18.03
CA THR A 111 -9.32 -15.75 19.35
C THR A 111 -10.02 -14.58 20.01
N PHE A 112 -10.29 -13.51 19.27
CA PHE A 112 -10.84 -12.28 19.85
C PHE A 112 -12.33 -12.15 19.61
N GLY A 113 -12.83 -12.68 18.50
CA GLY A 113 -14.26 -12.58 18.19
C GLY A 113 -15.15 -13.43 19.08
N LYS A 114 -14.62 -14.50 19.62
CA LYS A 114 -15.37 -15.36 20.52
C LYS A 114 -15.36 -14.86 21.97
N THR A 115 -14.47 -13.94 22.26
CA THR A 115 -14.41 -13.32 23.57
C THR A 115 -15.48 -12.25 23.63
N PRO A 116 -16.38 -12.38 24.53
CA PRO A 116 -17.46 -11.39 24.56
C PRO A 116 -16.96 -10.03 25.01
N MET A 117 -16.25 -10.17 24.55
CA MET A 117 -15.80 -9.29 24.52
C MET A 117 -15.43 -8.69 24.80
N GLY A 118 -15.17 -9.09 24.90
CA GLY A 118 -14.65 -8.64 24.88
C GLY A 118 -14.04 -8.44 24.66
N MET A 119 -13.52 -8.72 24.85
CA MET A 119 -12.90 -8.34 24.53
C MET A 119 -12.62 -7.60 24.13
N ILE A 120 -12.55 -7.64 24.12
CA ILE A 120 -12.31 -6.86 23.75
C ILE A 120 -12.73 -6.09 24.15
N GLY A 121 -12.74 -6.41 24.79
CA GLY A 121 -13.16 -6.05 25.18
C GLY A 121 -13.96 -5.94 25.08
N ILE A 122 -14.38 -6.55 25.14
CA ILE A 122 -15.15 -6.69 25.10
C ILE A 122 -16.06 -7.05 25.24
N GLU A 123 -16.52 -7.43 25.45
CA GLU A 123 -17.31 -7.87 25.64
C GLU A 123 -17.91 -7.84 25.69
N PRO A 124 -18.19 -7.98 25.66
CA PRO A 124 -18.94 -7.91 25.63
C PRO A 124 -19.37 -7.93 26.08
#